data_7deb14f2d180dd45380a3c659a63f692
#
_entry.id   7deb14f2d180dd45380a3c659a63f692
#
_cell.length_a   1.000
_cell.length_b   1.000
_cell.length_c   1.000
_cell.angle_alpha   90.00
_cell.angle_beta   90.00
_cell.angle_gamma   90.00
#
_symmetry.space_group_name_H-M   'P 1'
#
loop_
_entity.id
_entity.type
_entity.pdbx_description
1 polymer ?
#
loop_
_entity_poly.entity_id
_entity_poly.type
_entity_poly.pdbx_seq_one_letter_code
_entity_poly.pdbx_strand_id
1 'polypeptide(L)'
;MPITKQRTLDYMQQEWGTYVERFKCLPKEEQEKRVKRQGYESFQDMLAHILAWWEEGMGIIHAIAEGREFERKKYDFDIFNAEAVAKYKPWDEAEFMDHFEKTRQQMEADLRSMNEALFENRRVRSWLNGIVFEHAREHLVTLSRFLTLDMLVHEWSEYADRFQRLDSEKQREFLLKQGLDSFHDLLAHIIGWWEEGARIIMGILGSPGFTWIDPDVDQFNLMLTKKFASWSDDDLLKHFDVVRIALIEMVDELPDDAFMNKDIEGWLAADVVQHFDEHPIRT
;
A
#
# COMPACT_ATOMS: atom_id res chain seq x y z
N MET A 1 3.56 7.06 -10.69
CA MET A 1 2.88 8.36 -10.90
C MET A 1 3.40 9.41 -9.94
N PRO A 2 3.41 10.70 -10.31
CA PRO A 2 3.81 11.72 -9.36
C PRO A 2 2.83 11.78 -8.19
N ILE A 3 3.36 11.97 -6.98
CA ILE A 3 2.58 12.30 -5.80
C ILE A 3 2.02 13.71 -6.02
N THR A 4 0.72 13.81 -6.27
CA THR A 4 0.02 15.07 -6.49
C THR A 4 -0.64 15.53 -5.21
N LYS A 5 -0.96 16.82 -5.12
CA LYS A 5 -1.72 17.39 -4.03
C LYS A 5 -3.07 16.67 -3.87
N GLN A 6 -3.81 16.50 -4.97
CA GLN A 6 -5.11 15.85 -4.93
C GLN A 6 -5.02 14.42 -4.41
N ARG A 7 -4.15 13.58 -4.98
CA ARG A 7 -3.96 12.20 -4.52
C ARG A 7 -3.58 12.12 -3.04
N THR A 8 -2.72 13.05 -2.56
CA THR A 8 -2.34 13.10 -1.15
C THR A 8 -3.54 13.42 -0.25
N LEU A 9 -4.38 14.39 -0.68
CA LEU A 9 -5.60 14.74 0.06
C LEU A 9 -6.61 13.60 0.06
N ASP A 10 -6.75 12.87 -1.04
CA ASP A 10 -7.64 11.71 -1.14
C ASP A 10 -7.21 10.60 -0.16
N TYR A 11 -5.90 10.33 -0.01
CA TYR A 11 -5.40 9.41 1.02
C TYR A 11 -5.73 9.87 2.43
N MET A 12 -5.52 11.15 2.73
CA MET A 12 -5.81 11.69 4.05
C MET A 12 -7.30 11.63 4.41
N GLN A 13 -8.20 11.77 3.43
CA GLN A 13 -9.64 11.75 3.61
C GLN A 13 -10.23 10.35 3.59
N GLN A 14 -9.97 9.59 2.52
CA GLN A 14 -10.65 8.32 2.27
C GLN A 14 -9.95 7.16 2.96
N GLU A 15 -8.62 7.19 3.05
CA GLU A 15 -7.87 6.11 3.70
C GLU A 15 -7.69 6.38 5.20
N TRP A 16 -6.91 7.37 5.54
CA TRP A 16 -6.60 7.70 6.93
C TRP A 16 -7.81 8.24 7.72
N GLY A 17 -8.74 8.93 7.04
CA GLY A 17 -9.95 9.49 7.65
C GLY A 17 -10.97 8.44 8.11
N THR A 18 -10.93 7.23 7.56
CA THR A 18 -11.87 6.15 7.89
C THR A 18 -11.18 4.96 8.57
N TYR A 19 -9.86 4.94 8.62
CA TYR A 19 -9.09 3.80 9.06
C TYR A 19 -9.38 3.35 10.50
N VAL A 20 -9.43 4.30 11.43
CA VAL A 20 -9.70 3.99 12.85
C VAL A 20 -11.08 3.36 13.01
N GLU A 21 -12.09 3.88 12.31
CA GLU A 21 -13.45 3.34 12.36
C GLU A 21 -13.55 1.96 11.73
N ARG A 22 -12.90 1.75 10.58
CA ARG A 22 -12.82 0.40 9.98
C ARG A 22 -12.18 -0.60 10.94
N PHE A 23 -11.05 -0.23 11.55
CA PHE A 23 -10.38 -1.09 12.51
C PHE A 23 -11.29 -1.45 13.70
N LYS A 24 -11.99 -0.49 14.27
CA LYS A 24 -12.93 -0.71 15.39
C LYS A 24 -14.11 -1.62 15.04
N CYS A 25 -14.50 -1.70 13.77
CA CYS A 25 -15.55 -2.62 13.31
C CYS A 25 -15.10 -4.09 13.30
N LEU A 26 -13.81 -4.39 13.37
CA LEU A 26 -13.30 -5.77 13.41
C LEU A 26 -13.62 -6.42 14.77
N PRO A 27 -13.84 -7.76 14.81
CA PRO A 27 -13.85 -8.51 16.06
C PRO A 27 -12.56 -8.32 16.86
N LYS A 28 -12.63 -8.24 18.19
CA LYS A 28 -11.48 -7.98 19.06
C LYS A 28 -10.29 -8.93 18.80
N GLU A 29 -10.56 -10.21 18.58
CA GLU A 29 -9.54 -11.20 18.27
C GLU A 29 -8.78 -10.86 16.99
N GLU A 30 -9.50 -10.40 15.95
CA GLU A 30 -8.88 -9.96 14.70
C GLU A 30 -8.09 -8.65 14.89
N GLN A 31 -8.61 -7.70 15.67
CA GLN A 31 -7.88 -6.48 16.02
C GLN A 31 -6.53 -6.82 16.65
N GLU A 32 -6.52 -7.65 17.69
CA GLU A 32 -5.30 -8.04 18.40
C GLU A 32 -4.32 -8.81 17.50
N LYS A 33 -4.82 -9.72 16.67
CA LYS A 33 -4.01 -10.49 15.73
C LYS A 33 -3.32 -9.59 14.70
N ARG A 34 -4.06 -8.63 14.13
CA ARG A 34 -3.54 -7.70 13.11
C ARG A 34 -2.48 -6.76 13.67
N VAL A 35 -2.71 -6.21 14.86
CA VAL A 35 -1.74 -5.34 15.54
C VAL A 35 -0.46 -6.10 15.91
N LYS A 36 -0.58 -7.31 16.47
CA LYS A 36 0.58 -8.17 16.81
C LYS A 36 1.39 -8.58 15.57
N ARG A 37 0.72 -8.82 14.43
CA ARG A 37 1.41 -9.11 13.16
C ARG A 37 2.28 -7.94 12.71
N GLN A 38 1.89 -6.70 13.03
CA GLN A 38 2.65 -5.49 12.76
C GLN A 38 3.76 -5.22 13.79
N GLY A 39 3.91 -6.08 14.82
CA GLY A 39 4.94 -5.93 15.84
C GLY A 39 4.60 -4.98 16.99
N TYR A 40 3.33 -4.57 17.12
CA TYR A 40 2.87 -3.67 18.17
C TYR A 40 2.03 -4.39 19.24
N GLU A 41 2.03 -3.85 20.47
CA GLU A 41 1.25 -4.39 21.58
C GLU A 41 -0.23 -3.97 21.50
N SER A 42 -0.48 -2.74 21.02
CA SER A 42 -1.81 -2.17 20.90
C SER A 42 -1.99 -1.37 19.62
N PHE A 43 -3.25 -1.10 19.26
CA PHE A 43 -3.58 -0.23 18.12
C PHE A 43 -3.08 1.20 18.35
N GLN A 44 -3.15 1.68 19.59
CA GLN A 44 -2.59 2.97 19.99
C GLN A 44 -1.07 3.02 19.74
N ASP A 45 -0.33 1.97 20.10
CA ASP A 45 1.12 1.93 19.85
C ASP A 45 1.45 1.99 18.36
N MET A 46 0.67 1.29 17.54
CA MET A 46 0.83 1.33 16.09
C MET A 46 0.52 2.71 15.51
N LEU A 47 -0.57 3.36 15.95
CA LEU A 47 -0.90 4.70 15.49
C LEU A 47 0.07 5.76 16.03
N ALA A 48 0.68 5.53 17.19
CA ALA A 48 1.63 6.47 17.80
C ALA A 48 2.87 6.68 16.93
N HIS A 49 3.41 5.63 16.32
CA HIS A 49 4.55 5.80 15.44
C HIS A 49 4.17 6.49 14.13
N ILE A 50 2.99 6.19 13.56
CA ILE A 50 2.47 6.86 12.37
C ILE A 50 2.30 8.36 12.64
N LEU A 51 1.69 8.71 13.77
CA LEU A 51 1.50 10.09 14.22
C LEU A 51 2.83 10.86 14.35
N ALA A 52 3.83 10.23 14.97
CA ALA A 52 5.15 10.85 15.12
C ALA A 52 5.84 11.11 13.76
N TRP A 53 5.70 10.19 12.80
CA TRP A 53 6.21 10.43 11.45
C TRP A 53 5.45 11.52 10.71
N TRP A 54 4.14 11.65 10.92
CA TRP A 54 3.36 12.77 10.37
C TRP A 54 3.84 14.11 10.95
N GLU A 55 4.00 14.20 12.29
CA GLU A 55 4.50 15.41 12.96
C GLU A 55 5.90 15.80 12.43
N GLU A 56 6.83 14.86 12.35
CA GLU A 56 8.20 15.09 11.86
C GLU A 56 8.22 15.49 10.38
N GLY A 57 7.53 14.73 9.52
CA GLY A 57 7.49 14.97 8.09
C GLY A 57 6.83 16.30 7.74
N MET A 58 5.70 16.63 8.37
CA MET A 58 5.03 17.91 8.16
C MET A 58 5.88 19.08 8.65
N GLY A 59 6.60 18.93 9.77
CA GLY A 59 7.56 19.95 10.22
C GLY A 59 8.62 20.28 9.18
N ILE A 60 9.15 19.26 8.49
CA ILE A 60 10.12 19.44 7.39
C ILE A 60 9.45 20.05 6.15
N ILE A 61 8.25 19.59 5.78
CA ILE A 61 7.51 20.11 4.63
C ILE A 61 7.19 21.60 4.84
N HIS A 62 6.77 22.01 6.04
CA HIS A 62 6.56 23.41 6.38
C HIS A 62 7.84 24.24 6.29
N ALA A 63 8.96 23.73 6.81
CA ALA A 63 10.25 24.41 6.67
C ALA A 63 10.65 24.63 5.22
N ILE A 64 10.42 23.64 4.36
CA ILE A 64 10.66 23.77 2.90
C ILE A 64 9.71 24.82 2.29
N ALA A 65 8.42 24.80 2.64
CA ALA A 65 7.41 25.73 2.11
C ALA A 65 7.72 27.18 2.46
N GLU A 66 8.27 27.42 3.66
CA GLU A 66 8.63 28.74 4.17
C GLU A 66 10.06 29.16 3.79
N GLY A 67 10.81 28.32 3.08
CA GLY A 67 12.21 28.58 2.71
C GLY A 67 13.16 28.61 3.92
N ARG A 68 12.77 27.99 5.04
CA ARG A 68 13.63 27.89 6.24
C ARG A 68 14.64 26.77 6.09
N GLU A 69 15.83 26.98 6.66
CA GLU A 69 16.79 25.88 6.84
C GLU A 69 16.27 24.86 7.85
N PHE A 70 16.52 23.58 7.58
CA PHE A 70 16.25 22.51 8.51
C PHE A 70 17.44 21.53 8.54
N GLU A 71 17.67 20.97 9.70
CA GLU A 71 18.73 19.99 9.89
C GLU A 71 18.37 18.67 9.20
N ARG A 72 19.31 18.11 8.43
CA ARG A 72 19.16 16.76 7.89
C ARG A 72 19.49 15.75 8.98
N LYS A 73 18.45 15.19 9.57
CA LYS A 73 18.59 14.10 10.53
C LYS A 73 18.84 12.77 9.79
N LYS A 74 19.67 11.94 10.39
CA LYS A 74 19.76 10.53 10.05
C LYS A 74 18.95 9.78 11.11
N TYR A 75 17.84 9.18 10.69
CA TYR A 75 16.97 8.46 11.60
C TYR A 75 17.47 7.02 11.80
N ASP A 76 17.47 6.60 13.06
CA ASP A 76 17.40 5.20 13.44
C ASP A 76 15.90 4.92 13.63
N PHE A 77 15.31 4.18 12.70
CA PHE A 77 13.87 3.96 12.66
C PHE A 77 13.36 3.22 13.91
N ASP A 78 14.12 2.23 14.39
CA ASP A 78 13.73 1.45 15.57
C ASP A 78 13.69 2.33 16.82
N ILE A 79 14.71 3.18 17.00
CA ILE A 79 14.77 4.10 18.13
C ILE A 79 13.64 5.15 18.01
N PHE A 80 13.46 5.76 16.86
CA PHE A 80 12.42 6.77 16.65
C PHE A 80 11.00 6.21 16.92
N ASN A 81 10.71 5.03 16.39
CA ASN A 81 9.43 4.36 16.61
C ASN A 81 9.22 3.99 18.07
N ALA A 82 10.25 3.49 18.76
CA ALA A 82 10.17 3.16 20.19
C ALA A 82 9.92 4.41 21.06
N GLU A 83 10.58 5.53 20.75
CA GLU A 83 10.36 6.82 21.43
C GLU A 83 8.93 7.35 21.21
N ALA A 84 8.42 7.22 19.98
CA ALA A 84 7.04 7.60 19.65
C ALA A 84 6.02 6.80 20.46
N VAL A 85 6.16 5.47 20.51
CA VAL A 85 5.32 4.60 21.31
C VAL A 85 5.41 4.97 22.79
N ALA A 86 6.62 5.15 23.33
CA ALA A 86 6.84 5.51 24.74
C ALA A 86 6.20 6.86 25.10
N LYS A 87 6.23 7.85 24.18
CA LYS A 87 5.61 9.17 24.36
C LYS A 87 4.10 9.08 24.61
N TYR A 88 3.41 8.23 23.85
CA TYR A 88 1.96 8.16 23.86
C TYR A 88 1.39 7.01 24.70
N LYS A 89 2.20 6.03 25.10
CA LYS A 89 1.77 4.88 25.91
C LYS A 89 1.06 5.25 27.22
N PRO A 90 1.42 6.36 27.94
CA PRO A 90 0.71 6.77 29.16
C PRO A 90 -0.64 7.47 28.93
N TRP A 91 -0.98 7.80 27.69
CA TRP A 91 -2.21 8.53 27.39
C TRP A 91 -3.42 7.60 27.48
N ASP A 92 -4.56 8.16 27.87
CA ASP A 92 -5.84 7.50 27.70
C ASP A 92 -6.13 7.26 26.22
N GLU A 93 -6.68 6.10 25.88
CA GLU A 93 -6.92 5.70 24.48
C GLU A 93 -7.83 6.71 23.77
N ALA A 94 -8.90 7.19 24.42
CA ALA A 94 -9.82 8.15 23.83
C ALA A 94 -9.14 9.53 23.61
N GLU A 95 -8.32 9.97 24.55
CA GLU A 95 -7.53 11.18 24.41
C GLU A 95 -6.53 11.07 23.25
N PHE A 96 -5.85 9.94 23.14
CA PHE A 96 -4.92 9.68 22.04
C PHE A 96 -5.63 9.65 20.68
N MET A 97 -6.77 8.95 20.57
CA MET A 97 -7.53 8.89 19.32
C MET A 97 -8.05 10.26 18.87
N ASP A 98 -8.50 11.10 19.81
CA ASP A 98 -8.90 12.48 19.51
C ASP A 98 -7.70 13.31 19.02
N HIS A 99 -6.52 13.13 19.63
CA HIS A 99 -5.29 13.80 19.20
C HIS A 99 -4.84 13.33 17.80
N PHE A 100 -4.88 12.02 17.53
CA PHE A 100 -4.57 11.44 16.23
C PHE A 100 -5.45 12.05 15.13
N GLU A 101 -6.76 12.08 15.35
CA GLU A 101 -7.72 12.63 14.39
C GLU A 101 -7.54 14.14 14.18
N LYS A 102 -7.32 14.91 15.25
CA LYS A 102 -7.02 16.34 15.13
C LYS A 102 -5.74 16.60 14.34
N THR A 103 -4.69 15.81 14.57
CA THR A 103 -3.44 15.92 13.80
C THR A 103 -3.66 15.57 12.33
N ARG A 104 -4.41 14.52 12.04
CA ARG A 104 -4.80 14.17 10.68
C ARG A 104 -5.53 15.30 9.96
N GLN A 105 -6.55 15.88 10.62
CA GLN A 105 -7.32 17.02 10.08
C GLN A 105 -6.46 18.26 9.87
N GLN A 106 -5.55 18.55 10.80
CA GLN A 106 -4.61 19.67 10.67
C GLN A 106 -3.67 19.44 9.47
N MET A 107 -3.11 18.23 9.34
CA MET A 107 -2.27 17.87 8.21
C MET A 107 -3.01 18.01 6.87
N GLU A 108 -4.26 17.56 6.79
CA GLU A 108 -5.10 17.74 5.61
C GLU A 108 -5.32 19.23 5.29
N ALA A 109 -5.63 20.06 6.30
CA ALA A 109 -5.83 21.49 6.12
C ALA A 109 -4.55 22.20 5.65
N ASP A 110 -3.40 21.82 6.20
CA ASP A 110 -2.10 22.37 5.82
C ASP A 110 -1.76 22.01 4.37
N LEU A 111 -1.87 20.74 4.00
CA LEU A 111 -1.65 20.26 2.62
C LEU A 111 -2.59 20.96 1.62
N ARG A 112 -3.85 21.16 2.00
CA ARG A 112 -4.85 21.87 1.18
C ARG A 112 -4.48 23.33 0.95
N SER A 113 -3.88 23.98 1.95
CA SER A 113 -3.44 25.39 1.87
C SER A 113 -2.16 25.59 1.05
N MET A 114 -1.33 24.55 0.91
CA MET A 114 -0.04 24.62 0.23
C MET A 114 -0.19 24.86 -1.29
N ASN A 115 0.79 25.55 -1.87
CA ASN A 115 0.85 25.78 -3.31
C ASN A 115 1.12 24.48 -4.07
N GLU A 116 0.44 24.27 -5.20
CA GLU A 116 0.65 23.10 -6.09
C GLU A 116 2.13 22.89 -6.46
N ALA A 117 2.87 23.97 -6.72
CA ALA A 117 4.30 23.89 -7.05
C ALA A 117 5.14 23.22 -5.95
N LEU A 118 4.68 23.20 -4.70
CA LEU A 118 5.39 22.53 -3.61
C LEU A 118 5.40 21.01 -3.81
N PHE A 119 4.35 20.46 -4.40
CA PHE A 119 4.25 19.03 -4.70
C PHE A 119 5.15 18.59 -5.86
N GLU A 120 5.75 19.53 -6.61
CA GLU A 120 6.82 19.26 -7.58
C GLU A 120 8.20 19.18 -6.92
N ASN A 121 8.34 19.67 -5.70
CA ASN A 121 9.59 19.60 -4.96
C ASN A 121 9.93 18.14 -4.59
N ARG A 122 11.08 17.64 -5.06
CA ARG A 122 11.50 16.25 -4.86
C ARG A 122 11.52 15.82 -3.38
N ARG A 123 11.93 16.71 -2.47
CA ARG A 123 12.00 16.38 -1.04
C ARG A 123 10.61 16.30 -0.42
N VAL A 124 9.72 17.22 -0.76
CA VAL A 124 8.33 17.18 -0.31
C VAL A 124 7.67 15.89 -0.78
N ARG A 125 7.82 15.54 -2.05
CA ARG A 125 7.31 14.26 -2.57
C ARG A 125 7.88 13.05 -1.84
N SER A 126 9.18 13.04 -1.56
CA SER A 126 9.81 11.94 -0.82
C SER A 126 9.24 11.80 0.59
N TRP A 127 9.02 12.90 1.30
CA TRP A 127 8.40 12.88 2.62
C TRP A 127 6.94 12.43 2.56
N LEU A 128 6.13 13.02 1.68
CA LEU A 128 4.73 12.61 1.51
C LEU A 128 4.59 11.14 1.12
N ASN A 129 5.49 10.65 0.25
CA ASN A 129 5.52 9.23 -0.09
C ASN A 129 5.69 8.36 1.16
N GLY A 130 6.70 8.64 1.98
CA GLY A 130 6.95 7.87 3.21
C GLY A 130 5.81 7.97 4.21
N ILE A 131 5.44 9.20 4.61
CA ILE A 131 4.51 9.39 5.74
C ILE A 131 3.03 9.18 5.41
N VAL A 132 2.62 9.25 4.13
CA VAL A 132 1.22 9.06 3.73
C VAL A 132 1.02 7.76 3.00
N PHE A 133 1.77 7.52 1.92
CA PHE A 133 1.51 6.40 1.01
C PHE A 133 2.19 5.10 1.45
N GLU A 134 3.48 5.12 1.78
CA GLU A 134 4.18 3.92 2.24
C GLU A 134 3.64 3.45 3.60
N HIS A 135 3.42 4.36 4.56
CA HIS A 135 2.77 4.00 5.83
C HIS A 135 1.38 3.40 5.65
N ALA A 136 0.58 3.88 4.68
CA ALA A 136 -0.70 3.27 4.39
C ALA A 136 -0.54 1.81 3.92
N ARG A 137 0.40 1.55 3.03
CA ARG A 137 0.64 0.19 2.51
C ARG A 137 1.25 -0.74 3.56
N GLU A 138 2.19 -0.25 4.36
CA GLU A 138 2.94 -1.07 5.31
C GLU A 138 2.17 -1.34 6.60
N HIS A 139 1.42 -0.36 7.09
CA HIS A 139 0.89 -0.39 8.46
C HIS A 139 -0.63 -0.41 8.57
N LEU A 140 -1.38 -0.23 7.48
CA LEU A 140 -2.81 -0.42 7.54
C LEU A 140 -3.13 -1.89 7.82
N VAL A 141 -3.81 -2.13 8.93
CA VAL A 141 -4.22 -3.48 9.35
C VAL A 141 -5.54 -3.90 8.72
N THR A 142 -6.19 -3.00 8.00
CA THR A 142 -7.37 -3.27 7.19
C THR A 142 -7.20 -2.64 5.81
N LEU A 143 -7.60 -3.36 4.79
CA LEU A 143 -7.59 -2.86 3.42
C LEU A 143 -8.87 -2.10 3.10
N SER A 144 -8.80 -1.11 2.21
CA SER A 144 -9.97 -0.38 1.70
C SER A 144 -10.10 -0.54 0.19
N ARG A 145 -11.30 -0.32 -0.30
CA ARG A 145 -11.54 -0.16 -1.73
C ARG A 145 -10.65 0.93 -2.33
N PHE A 146 -10.58 2.08 -1.65
CA PHE A 146 -9.79 3.22 -2.12
C PHE A 146 -8.31 2.85 -2.31
N LEU A 147 -7.67 2.25 -1.31
CA LEU A 147 -6.25 1.86 -1.42
C LEU A 147 -6.02 0.84 -2.56
N THR A 148 -6.88 -0.16 -2.66
CA THR A 148 -6.78 -1.18 -3.70
C THR A 148 -6.91 -0.58 -5.10
N LEU A 149 -7.89 0.28 -5.31
CA LEU A 149 -8.10 0.97 -6.59
C LEU A 149 -6.94 1.93 -6.91
N ASP A 150 -6.46 2.69 -5.92
CA ASP A 150 -5.32 3.59 -6.12
C ASP A 150 -4.06 2.82 -6.57
N MET A 151 -3.77 1.67 -5.96
CA MET A 151 -2.67 0.81 -6.37
C MET A 151 -2.83 0.31 -7.82
N LEU A 152 -4.00 -0.18 -8.18
CA LEU A 152 -4.27 -0.69 -9.53
C LEU A 152 -4.25 0.41 -10.58
N VAL A 153 -4.83 1.58 -10.28
CA VAL A 153 -4.96 2.70 -11.22
C VAL A 153 -3.65 3.47 -11.38
N HIS A 154 -2.87 3.63 -10.31
CA HIS A 154 -1.71 4.52 -10.31
C HIS A 154 -0.37 3.79 -10.26
N GLU A 155 -0.22 2.78 -9.43
CA GLU A 155 1.08 2.12 -9.27
C GLU A 155 1.29 1.02 -10.32
N TRP A 156 0.33 0.10 -10.42
CA TRP A 156 0.42 -1.01 -11.36
C TRP A 156 0.28 -0.59 -12.83
N SER A 157 -0.44 0.50 -13.13
CA SER A 157 -0.56 1.00 -14.51
C SER A 157 0.76 1.46 -15.11
N GLU A 158 1.72 1.89 -14.29
CA GLU A 158 3.04 2.33 -14.73
C GLU A 158 4.14 1.27 -14.55
N TYR A 159 3.80 0.10 -14.03
CA TYR A 159 4.77 -0.89 -13.60
C TYR A 159 5.70 -1.34 -14.75
N ALA A 160 5.12 -1.71 -15.88
CA ALA A 160 5.88 -2.12 -17.06
C ALA A 160 6.73 -0.97 -17.62
N ASP A 161 6.18 0.24 -17.68
CA ASP A 161 6.90 1.42 -18.13
C ASP A 161 8.09 1.76 -17.22
N ARG A 162 7.92 1.60 -15.90
CA ARG A 162 9.03 1.79 -14.95
C ARG A 162 10.16 0.80 -15.21
N PHE A 163 9.83 -0.47 -15.46
CA PHE A 163 10.84 -1.47 -15.81
C PHE A 163 11.57 -1.11 -17.11
N GLN A 164 10.85 -0.71 -18.15
CA GLN A 164 11.43 -0.35 -19.45
C GLN A 164 12.33 0.90 -19.39
N ARG A 165 12.10 1.82 -18.44
CA ARG A 165 12.95 3.00 -18.21
C ARG A 165 14.27 2.68 -17.52
N LEU A 166 14.42 1.51 -16.91
CA LEU A 166 15.68 1.06 -16.35
C LEU A 166 16.66 0.74 -17.49
N ASP A 167 17.94 1.05 -17.29
CA ASP A 167 18.97 0.53 -18.17
C ASP A 167 19.13 -0.98 -18.05
N SER A 168 19.70 -1.63 -19.05
CA SER A 168 19.80 -3.09 -19.13
C SER A 168 20.52 -3.75 -17.95
N GLU A 169 21.45 -3.03 -17.30
CA GLU A 169 22.15 -3.54 -16.12
C GLU A 169 21.24 -3.57 -14.91
N LYS A 170 20.49 -2.50 -14.68
CA LYS A 170 19.50 -2.43 -13.60
C LYS A 170 18.31 -3.38 -13.81
N GLN A 171 17.85 -3.56 -15.06
CA GLN A 171 16.83 -4.55 -15.38
C GLN A 171 17.29 -5.95 -14.96
N ARG A 172 18.51 -6.33 -15.35
CA ARG A 172 19.09 -7.62 -14.99
C ARG A 172 19.29 -7.76 -13.48
N GLU A 173 19.80 -6.73 -12.80
CA GLU A 173 19.99 -6.74 -11.34
C GLU A 173 18.65 -6.90 -10.61
N PHE A 174 17.62 -6.21 -11.08
CA PHE A 174 16.27 -6.32 -10.53
C PHE A 174 15.73 -7.74 -10.65
N LEU A 175 15.77 -8.33 -11.86
CA LEU A 175 15.28 -9.70 -12.10
C LEU A 175 16.04 -10.75 -11.29
N LEU A 176 17.36 -10.64 -11.21
CA LEU A 176 18.18 -11.53 -10.40
C LEU A 176 17.81 -11.48 -8.91
N LYS A 177 17.53 -10.31 -8.38
CA LYS A 177 17.06 -10.14 -6.98
C LYS A 177 15.70 -10.79 -6.73
N GLN A 178 14.86 -10.87 -7.77
CA GLN A 178 13.57 -11.52 -7.73
C GLN A 178 13.65 -13.06 -7.96
N GLY A 179 14.83 -13.58 -8.30
CA GLY A 179 14.99 -14.98 -8.65
C GLY A 179 14.35 -15.36 -9.99
N LEU A 180 14.20 -14.38 -10.91
CA LEU A 180 13.51 -14.52 -12.19
C LEU A 180 14.50 -14.35 -13.36
N ASP A 181 14.26 -15.07 -14.44
CA ASP A 181 15.11 -15.03 -15.63
C ASP A 181 14.71 -13.88 -16.58
N SER A 182 13.44 -13.48 -16.58
CA SER A 182 12.92 -12.49 -17.51
C SER A 182 11.78 -11.65 -16.90
N PHE A 183 11.54 -10.47 -17.50
CA PHE A 183 10.38 -9.65 -17.15
C PHE A 183 9.07 -10.32 -17.60
N HIS A 184 9.14 -11.14 -18.66
CA HIS A 184 8.05 -12.01 -19.08
C HIS A 184 7.59 -12.93 -17.95
N ASP A 185 8.53 -13.62 -17.29
CA ASP A 185 8.21 -14.52 -16.17
C ASP A 185 7.62 -13.78 -14.98
N LEU A 186 8.11 -12.57 -14.70
CA LEU A 186 7.54 -11.71 -13.66
C LEU A 186 6.11 -11.30 -13.96
N LEU A 187 5.83 -10.85 -15.20
CA LEU A 187 4.45 -10.51 -15.59
C LEU A 187 3.54 -11.74 -15.55
N ALA A 188 4.01 -12.88 -16.03
CA ALA A 188 3.28 -14.14 -15.98
C ALA A 188 2.90 -14.53 -14.54
N HIS A 189 3.83 -14.35 -13.61
CA HIS A 189 3.63 -14.56 -12.18
C HIS A 189 2.54 -13.61 -11.62
N ILE A 190 2.67 -12.31 -11.84
CA ILE A 190 1.71 -11.31 -11.34
C ILE A 190 0.30 -11.56 -11.90
N ILE A 191 0.19 -11.73 -13.22
CA ILE A 191 -1.09 -12.02 -13.89
C ILE A 191 -1.75 -13.25 -13.29
N GLY A 192 -0.98 -14.32 -13.12
CA GLY A 192 -1.54 -15.58 -12.65
C GLY A 192 -2.07 -15.50 -11.21
N TRP A 193 -1.39 -14.81 -10.32
CA TRP A 193 -1.89 -14.57 -8.96
C TRP A 193 -3.11 -13.67 -8.95
N TRP A 194 -3.16 -12.64 -9.78
CA TRP A 194 -4.35 -11.80 -9.93
C TRP A 194 -5.56 -12.58 -10.44
N GLU A 195 -5.38 -13.45 -11.45
CA GLU A 195 -6.47 -14.31 -11.96
C GLU A 195 -6.95 -15.29 -10.89
N GLU A 196 -6.05 -15.87 -10.11
CA GLU A 196 -6.41 -16.81 -9.03
C GLU A 196 -7.11 -16.11 -7.88
N GLY A 197 -6.61 -14.97 -7.42
CA GLY A 197 -7.26 -14.16 -6.39
C GLY A 197 -8.66 -13.72 -6.80
N ALA A 198 -8.82 -13.21 -8.03
CA ALA A 198 -10.13 -12.84 -8.56
C ALA A 198 -11.10 -14.04 -8.61
N ARG A 199 -10.63 -15.21 -9.04
CA ARG A 199 -11.43 -16.44 -9.07
C ARG A 199 -11.93 -16.83 -7.67
N ILE A 200 -11.05 -16.73 -6.66
CA ILE A 200 -11.37 -17.07 -5.28
C ILE A 200 -12.36 -16.05 -4.69
N ILE A 201 -12.13 -14.76 -4.89
CA ILE A 201 -13.02 -13.69 -4.43
C ILE A 201 -14.42 -13.87 -5.00
N MET A 202 -14.52 -14.09 -6.32
CA MET A 202 -15.81 -14.35 -6.97
C MET A 202 -16.47 -15.64 -6.49
N GLY A 203 -15.68 -16.66 -6.16
CA GLY A 203 -16.18 -17.90 -5.57
C GLY A 203 -16.78 -17.69 -4.19
N ILE A 204 -16.12 -16.92 -3.32
CA ILE A 204 -16.59 -16.58 -1.97
C ILE A 204 -17.92 -15.81 -2.05
N LEU A 205 -18.03 -14.85 -2.96
CA LEU A 205 -19.22 -14.03 -3.12
C LEU A 205 -20.39 -14.77 -3.78
N GLY A 206 -20.08 -15.64 -4.72
CA GLY A 206 -21.10 -16.30 -5.56
C GLY A 206 -21.71 -17.59 -4.96
N SER A 207 -21.05 -18.21 -3.98
CA SER A 207 -21.45 -19.53 -3.50
C SER A 207 -21.27 -19.70 -2.00
N PRO A 208 -22.36 -19.74 -1.21
CA PRO A 208 -22.26 -20.09 0.20
C PRO A 208 -21.55 -21.45 0.39
N GLY A 209 -20.50 -21.46 1.19
CA GLY A 209 -19.69 -22.66 1.43
C GLY A 209 -18.62 -22.93 0.37
N PHE A 210 -18.32 -21.98 -0.50
CA PHE A 210 -17.14 -22.06 -1.38
C PHE A 210 -15.88 -22.29 -0.55
N THR A 211 -15.07 -23.25 -0.98
CA THR A 211 -13.78 -23.56 -0.38
C THR A 211 -12.73 -23.62 -1.48
N TRP A 212 -11.53 -23.24 -1.14
CA TRP A 212 -10.37 -23.39 -2.02
C TRP A 212 -9.24 -24.06 -1.25
N ILE A 213 -8.26 -24.53 -1.96
CA ILE A 213 -7.01 -25.04 -1.42
C ILE A 213 -5.94 -24.07 -1.85
N ASP A 214 -5.19 -23.55 -0.89
CA ASP A 214 -4.06 -22.68 -1.19
C ASP A 214 -3.06 -23.46 -2.06
N PRO A 215 -2.67 -22.91 -3.20
CA PRO A 215 -1.72 -23.56 -4.07
C PRO A 215 -0.34 -23.66 -3.38
N ASP A 216 0.39 -24.72 -3.68
CA ASP A 216 1.83 -24.72 -3.42
C ASP A 216 2.46 -23.63 -4.30
N VAL A 217 3.04 -22.62 -3.66
CA VAL A 217 3.52 -21.38 -4.32
C VAL A 217 4.54 -21.70 -5.41
N ASP A 218 5.51 -22.58 -5.13
CA ASP A 218 6.57 -22.90 -6.10
C ASP A 218 6.02 -23.66 -7.30
N GLN A 219 5.11 -24.60 -7.08
CA GLN A 219 4.47 -25.37 -8.16
C GLN A 219 3.55 -24.46 -8.98
N PHE A 220 2.82 -23.56 -8.34
CA PHE A 220 1.93 -22.61 -9.01
C PHE A 220 2.73 -21.65 -9.88
N ASN A 221 3.80 -21.07 -9.37
CA ASN A 221 4.70 -20.20 -10.13
C ASN A 221 5.29 -20.92 -11.37
N LEU A 222 5.74 -22.16 -11.19
CA LEU A 222 6.24 -22.96 -12.30
C LEU A 222 5.15 -23.24 -13.36
N MET A 223 3.91 -23.47 -12.92
CA MET A 223 2.78 -23.65 -13.82
C MET A 223 2.48 -22.36 -14.61
N LEU A 224 2.54 -21.19 -13.98
CA LEU A 224 2.32 -19.90 -14.62
C LEU A 224 3.38 -19.59 -15.68
N THR A 225 4.66 -19.79 -15.38
CA THR A 225 5.74 -19.66 -16.38
C THR A 225 5.48 -20.56 -17.60
N LYS A 226 5.04 -21.80 -17.40
CA LYS A 226 4.69 -22.72 -18.51
C LYS A 226 3.45 -22.28 -19.27
N LYS A 227 2.42 -21.77 -18.56
CA LYS A 227 1.16 -21.31 -19.17
C LYS A 227 1.41 -20.21 -20.19
N PHE A 228 2.28 -19.28 -19.88
CA PHE A 228 2.55 -18.12 -20.71
C PHE A 228 3.81 -18.23 -21.60
N ALA A 229 4.59 -19.32 -21.51
CA ALA A 229 5.87 -19.49 -22.22
C ALA A 229 5.82 -19.32 -23.74
N SER A 230 4.67 -19.54 -24.38
CA SER A 230 4.49 -19.37 -25.81
C SER A 230 3.97 -18.01 -26.25
N TRP A 231 3.65 -17.13 -25.29
CA TRP A 231 3.14 -15.80 -25.57
C TRP A 231 4.28 -14.85 -25.95
N SER A 232 4.01 -13.90 -26.83
CA SER A 232 4.96 -12.81 -27.05
C SER A 232 4.92 -11.83 -25.86
N ASP A 233 6.01 -11.09 -25.65
CA ASP A 233 6.05 -10.05 -24.59
C ASP A 233 4.94 -9.00 -24.81
N ASP A 234 4.67 -8.62 -26.04
CA ASP A 234 3.60 -7.68 -26.39
C ASP A 234 2.20 -8.22 -26.04
N ASP A 235 1.95 -9.50 -26.26
CA ASP A 235 0.65 -10.10 -25.92
C ASP A 235 0.50 -10.25 -24.42
N LEU A 236 1.58 -10.57 -23.71
CA LEU A 236 1.57 -10.66 -22.25
C LEU A 236 1.37 -9.30 -21.60
N LEU A 237 2.02 -8.24 -22.10
CA LEU A 237 1.82 -6.87 -21.65
C LEU A 237 0.36 -6.41 -21.84
N LYS A 238 -0.23 -6.70 -23.00
CA LYS A 238 -1.66 -6.41 -23.24
C LYS A 238 -2.55 -7.17 -22.27
N HIS A 239 -2.23 -8.43 -22.00
CA HIS A 239 -3.02 -9.26 -21.08
C HIS A 239 -2.88 -8.77 -19.63
N PHE A 240 -1.70 -8.32 -19.23
CA PHE A 240 -1.48 -7.67 -17.94
C PHE A 240 -2.44 -6.48 -17.76
N ASP A 241 -2.54 -5.59 -18.74
CA ASP A 241 -3.47 -4.47 -18.69
C ASP A 241 -4.95 -4.90 -18.69
N VAL A 242 -5.30 -5.93 -19.47
CA VAL A 242 -6.67 -6.47 -19.47
C VAL A 242 -7.06 -7.01 -18.09
N VAL A 243 -6.18 -7.81 -17.46
CA VAL A 243 -6.44 -8.36 -16.11
C VAL A 243 -6.48 -7.26 -15.07
N ARG A 244 -5.56 -6.28 -15.15
CA ARG A 244 -5.57 -5.11 -14.26
C ARG A 244 -6.87 -4.32 -14.34
N ILE A 245 -7.38 -4.05 -15.54
CA ILE A 245 -8.66 -3.35 -15.75
C ILE A 245 -9.82 -4.17 -15.20
N ALA A 246 -9.84 -5.46 -15.46
CA ALA A 246 -10.88 -6.36 -14.92
C ALA A 246 -10.86 -6.39 -13.38
N LEU A 247 -9.68 -6.34 -12.75
CA LEU A 247 -9.56 -6.20 -11.30
C LEU A 247 -10.11 -4.85 -10.81
N ILE A 248 -9.85 -3.75 -11.51
CA ILE A 248 -10.41 -2.44 -11.16
C ILE A 248 -11.93 -2.51 -11.18
N GLU A 249 -12.53 -3.03 -12.25
CA GLU A 249 -13.97 -3.18 -12.39
C GLU A 249 -14.54 -4.07 -11.27
N MET A 250 -13.91 -5.22 -11.00
CA MET A 250 -14.31 -6.11 -9.93
C MET A 250 -14.27 -5.41 -8.56
N VAL A 251 -13.16 -4.73 -8.22
CA VAL A 251 -12.98 -4.06 -6.92
C VAL A 251 -13.96 -2.90 -6.74
N ASP A 252 -14.25 -2.17 -7.81
CA ASP A 252 -15.24 -1.07 -7.79
C ASP A 252 -16.67 -1.58 -7.50
N GLU A 253 -17.01 -2.76 -8.01
CA GLU A 253 -18.31 -3.39 -7.83
C GLU A 253 -18.46 -4.23 -6.54
N LEU A 254 -17.36 -4.53 -5.82
CA LEU A 254 -17.43 -5.27 -4.56
C LEU A 254 -18.35 -4.55 -3.56
N PRO A 255 -19.20 -5.26 -2.81
CA PRO A 255 -19.93 -4.65 -1.71
C PRO A 255 -18.98 -4.21 -0.59
N ASP A 256 -19.34 -3.18 0.17
CA ASP A 256 -18.46 -2.61 1.21
C ASP A 256 -18.06 -3.63 2.29
N ASP A 257 -18.96 -4.56 2.62
CA ASP A 257 -18.70 -5.62 3.59
C ASP A 257 -17.72 -6.69 3.08
N ALA A 258 -17.46 -6.77 1.78
CA ALA A 258 -16.44 -7.65 1.22
C ALA A 258 -15.03 -7.29 1.75
N PHE A 259 -14.74 -6.01 1.97
CA PHE A 259 -13.46 -5.55 2.55
C PHE A 259 -13.30 -5.88 4.04
N MET A 260 -14.39 -6.28 4.71
CA MET A 260 -14.37 -6.80 6.07
C MET A 260 -14.33 -8.34 6.12
N ASN A 261 -14.47 -9.01 4.98
CA ASN A 261 -14.26 -10.45 4.87
C ASN A 261 -12.75 -10.72 4.82
N LYS A 262 -12.23 -11.40 5.86
CA LYS A 262 -10.78 -11.65 6.02
C LYS A 262 -10.12 -12.36 4.86
N ASP A 263 -10.86 -13.21 4.14
CA ASP A 263 -10.32 -14.02 3.04
C ASP A 263 -10.27 -13.16 1.76
N ILE A 264 -11.29 -12.36 1.48
CA ILE A 264 -11.29 -11.40 0.36
C ILE A 264 -10.23 -10.32 0.59
N GLU A 265 -10.21 -9.71 1.77
CA GLU A 265 -9.23 -8.68 2.14
C GLU A 265 -7.80 -9.25 2.09
N GLY A 266 -7.62 -10.48 2.54
CA GLY A 266 -6.32 -11.17 2.48
C GLY A 266 -5.80 -11.34 1.06
N TRP A 267 -6.64 -11.76 0.12
CA TRP A 267 -6.27 -11.88 -1.30
C TRP A 267 -5.97 -10.52 -1.94
N LEU A 268 -6.80 -9.53 -1.73
CA LEU A 268 -6.56 -8.18 -2.26
C LEU A 268 -5.27 -7.56 -1.68
N ALA A 269 -5.03 -7.76 -0.39
CA ALA A 269 -3.81 -7.28 0.26
C ALA A 269 -2.56 -7.98 -0.29
N ALA A 270 -2.60 -9.30 -0.45
CA ALA A 270 -1.49 -10.07 -0.98
C ALA A 270 -1.21 -9.72 -2.44
N ASP A 271 -2.23 -9.84 -3.31
CA ASP A 271 -2.03 -9.77 -4.76
C ASP A 271 -1.86 -8.34 -5.28
N VAL A 272 -2.49 -7.34 -4.66
CA VAL A 272 -2.46 -5.96 -5.17
C VAL A 272 -1.45 -5.10 -4.43
N VAL A 273 -1.41 -5.17 -3.09
CA VAL A 273 -0.59 -4.26 -2.28
C VAL A 273 0.78 -4.86 -1.98
N GLN A 274 0.83 -6.03 -1.35
CA GLN A 274 2.09 -6.68 -0.93
C GLN A 274 2.91 -7.14 -2.13
N HIS A 275 2.28 -7.70 -3.15
CA HIS A 275 2.93 -8.09 -4.40
C HIS A 275 3.69 -6.94 -5.07
N PHE A 276 3.12 -5.72 -5.01
CA PHE A 276 3.81 -4.53 -5.51
C PHE A 276 5.06 -4.21 -4.67
N ASP A 277 4.97 -4.35 -3.34
CA ASP A 277 6.09 -4.08 -2.44
C ASP A 277 7.14 -5.20 -2.43
N GLU A 278 6.77 -6.43 -2.82
CA GLU A 278 7.70 -7.55 -3.02
C GLU A 278 8.51 -7.40 -4.31
N HIS A 279 7.95 -6.78 -5.35
CA HIS A 279 8.57 -6.58 -6.65
C HIS A 279 8.80 -5.08 -6.98
N PRO A 280 9.43 -4.26 -6.10
CA PRO A 280 9.44 -2.82 -6.23
C PRO A 280 10.42 -2.36 -7.31
N ILE A 281 9.93 -1.74 -8.38
CA ILE A 281 10.76 -1.07 -9.37
C ILE A 281 11.05 0.36 -8.90
N ARG A 282 12.25 0.57 -8.37
CA ARG A 282 12.73 1.88 -7.90
C ARG A 282 13.45 2.61 -9.03
N THR A 283 12.86 3.71 -9.50
CA THR A 283 13.41 4.59 -10.56
C THR A 283 14.15 5.79 -9.98
#